data_87b046331ee636e2a5d32d474247ef56
#
_entry.id   87b046331ee636e2a5d32d474247ef56
#
_cell.length_a   1.000
_cell.length_b   1.000
_cell.length_c   1.000
_cell.angle_alpha   90.00
_cell.angle_beta   90.00
_cell.angle_gamma   90.00
#
_symmetry.space_group_name_H-M   'P 1'
#
loop_
_entity.id
_entity.type
_entity.pdbx_description
1 polymer ?
#
loop_
_entity_poly.entity_id
_entity_poly.type
_entity_poly.pdbx_seq_one_letter_code
_entity_poly.pdbx_strand_id
1 'polypeptide(L)'
;DAGEPAGTAGRPILGMLKRHSLRNTLLVVTRYFGGVKLGVRGLIDAYGETAELAIKEAGTVEMEFSLSLDLSCTYEHSKTLISSLKKWGFGEDRVSALYGENVEMSLYVPCSSKADIAPSLEEMLSRGLLQKLEWGKAPFPRPRV
;
A
#
# COMPACT_ATOMS: atom_id res chain seq x y z
N ASP A 1 -16.07 12.69 -21.34
CA ASP A 1 -16.19 11.80 -22.53
C ASP A 1 -15.43 12.35 -23.75
N ALA A 2 -14.73 13.49 -23.62
CA ALA A 2 -13.81 14.04 -24.63
C ALA A 2 -14.40 14.06 -26.08
N GLY A 3 -15.65 14.48 -26.25
CA GLY A 3 -16.32 14.54 -27.55
C GLY A 3 -17.12 13.28 -27.92
N GLU A 4 -17.03 12.21 -27.17
CA GLU A 4 -17.90 11.05 -27.32
C GLU A 4 -19.31 11.35 -26.77
N PRO A 5 -20.34 10.60 -27.19
CA PRO A 5 -21.67 10.73 -26.60
C PRO A 5 -21.64 10.56 -25.07
N ALA A 6 -22.47 11.32 -24.38
CA ALA A 6 -22.46 11.38 -22.92
C ALA A 6 -22.56 9.98 -22.27
N GLY A 7 -21.62 9.66 -21.38
CA GLY A 7 -21.60 8.41 -20.62
C GLY A 7 -21.06 7.18 -21.38
N THR A 8 -20.54 7.34 -22.59
CA THR A 8 -20.06 6.21 -23.41
C THR A 8 -18.56 5.89 -23.23
N ALA A 9 -17.79 6.82 -22.66
CA ALA A 9 -16.36 6.66 -22.43
C ALA A 9 -15.99 6.71 -20.93
N GLY A 10 -16.13 7.86 -20.29
CA GLY A 10 -15.68 8.05 -18.93
C GLY A 10 -16.38 7.14 -17.91
N ARG A 11 -17.68 6.93 -18.06
CA ARG A 11 -18.47 6.09 -17.16
C ARG A 11 -18.07 4.60 -17.24
N PRO A 12 -17.89 3.95 -18.41
CA PRO A 12 -17.37 2.59 -18.53
C PRO A 12 -15.96 2.45 -17.92
N ILE A 13 -15.04 3.37 -18.21
CA ILE A 13 -13.66 3.35 -17.66
C ILE A 13 -13.71 3.40 -16.14
N LEU A 14 -14.45 4.36 -15.56
CA LEU A 14 -14.61 4.47 -14.10
C LEU A 14 -15.27 3.22 -13.50
N GLY A 15 -16.22 2.62 -14.23
CA GLY A 15 -16.87 1.37 -13.86
C GLY A 15 -15.87 0.24 -13.66
N MET A 16 -14.89 0.09 -14.55
CA MET A 16 -13.83 -0.92 -14.43
C MET A 16 -12.91 -0.66 -13.23
N LEU A 17 -12.49 0.59 -13.00
CA LEU A 17 -11.70 0.93 -11.81
C LEU A 17 -12.42 0.56 -10.51
N LYS A 18 -13.72 0.86 -10.43
CA LYS A 18 -14.56 0.50 -9.27
C LYS A 18 -14.74 -1.00 -9.12
N ARG A 19 -14.98 -1.72 -10.23
CA ARG A 19 -15.14 -3.19 -10.23
C ARG A 19 -13.90 -3.90 -9.69
N HIS A 20 -12.72 -3.41 -10.03
CA HIS A 20 -11.43 -3.91 -9.55
C HIS A 20 -11.00 -3.30 -8.20
N SER A 21 -11.88 -2.51 -7.53
CA SER A 21 -11.61 -1.86 -6.24
C SER A 21 -10.36 -0.97 -6.23
N LEU A 22 -9.96 -0.45 -7.39
CA LEU A 22 -8.78 0.39 -7.54
C LEU A 22 -9.03 1.78 -6.94
N ARG A 23 -8.05 2.31 -6.23
CA ARG A 23 -8.05 3.64 -5.61
C ARG A 23 -6.78 4.39 -5.98
N ASN A 24 -6.86 5.72 -6.00
CA ASN A 24 -5.74 6.60 -6.33
C ASN A 24 -5.08 6.22 -7.67
N THR A 25 -5.91 5.83 -8.67
CA THR A 25 -5.48 5.33 -9.98
C THR A 25 -6.04 6.24 -11.06
N LEU A 26 -5.20 6.57 -12.04
CA LEU A 26 -5.59 7.24 -13.28
C LEU A 26 -5.49 6.23 -14.42
N LEU A 27 -6.58 6.10 -15.20
CA LEU A 27 -6.62 5.29 -16.40
C LEU A 27 -7.00 6.17 -17.58
N VAL A 28 -6.17 6.17 -18.61
CA VAL A 28 -6.37 6.94 -19.84
C VAL A 28 -6.56 5.98 -20.99
N VAL A 29 -7.65 6.16 -21.74
CA VAL A 29 -7.92 5.42 -22.98
C VAL A 29 -7.91 6.39 -24.14
N THR A 30 -7.08 6.13 -25.13
CA THR A 30 -6.99 6.91 -26.36
C THR A 30 -7.70 6.19 -27.49
N ARG A 31 -8.54 6.90 -28.24
CA ARG A 31 -9.22 6.40 -29.41
C ARG A 31 -8.80 7.13 -30.66
N TYR A 32 -8.58 6.40 -31.74
CA TYR A 32 -8.45 6.94 -33.09
C TYR A 32 -9.81 6.89 -33.76
N PHE A 33 -10.27 8.05 -34.26
CA PHE A 33 -11.55 8.15 -34.99
C PHE A 33 -11.40 7.65 -36.41
N GLY A 34 -12.42 6.91 -36.90
CA GLY A 34 -12.49 6.38 -38.23
C GLY A 34 -13.01 4.94 -38.26
N GLY A 35 -13.29 4.42 -39.46
CA GLY A 35 -13.76 3.05 -39.65
C GLY A 35 -15.24 2.85 -39.33
N VAL A 36 -15.59 1.68 -38.74
CA VAL A 36 -16.96 1.26 -38.47
C VAL A 36 -17.58 2.09 -37.34
N LYS A 37 -18.84 2.51 -37.53
CA LYS A 37 -19.63 3.17 -36.49
C LYS A 37 -20.05 2.16 -35.42
N LEU A 38 -19.56 2.28 -34.22
CA LEU A 38 -19.84 1.35 -33.11
C LEU A 38 -21.22 1.58 -32.45
N GLY A 39 -21.76 2.79 -32.56
CA GLY A 39 -22.96 3.21 -31.84
C GLY A 39 -22.71 3.34 -30.35
N VAL A 40 -23.72 3.77 -29.60
CA VAL A 40 -23.61 4.04 -28.14
C VAL A 40 -23.19 2.78 -27.38
N ARG A 41 -23.82 1.64 -27.67
CA ARG A 41 -23.52 0.38 -26.97
C ARG A 41 -22.12 -0.11 -27.28
N GLY A 42 -21.71 -0.11 -28.55
CA GLY A 42 -20.37 -0.54 -28.94
C GLY A 42 -19.26 0.36 -28.39
N LEU A 43 -19.53 1.65 -28.22
CA LEU A 43 -18.58 2.56 -27.52
C LEU A 43 -18.41 2.20 -26.04
N ILE A 44 -19.51 1.95 -25.33
CA ILE A 44 -19.48 1.54 -23.92
C ILE A 44 -18.66 0.27 -23.76
N ASP A 45 -18.92 -0.72 -24.60
CA ASP A 45 -18.24 -2.01 -24.56
C ASP A 45 -16.74 -1.84 -24.88
N ALA A 46 -16.38 -1.12 -25.96
CA ALA A 46 -14.99 -0.90 -26.36
C ALA A 46 -14.16 -0.15 -25.30
N TYR A 47 -14.71 0.92 -24.68
CA TYR A 47 -14.02 1.64 -23.61
C TYR A 47 -13.89 0.80 -22.35
N GLY A 48 -14.92 0.02 -22.01
CA GLY A 48 -14.90 -0.88 -20.86
C GLY A 48 -13.89 -2.01 -21.03
N GLU A 49 -13.91 -2.70 -22.15
CA GLU A 49 -12.97 -3.80 -22.46
C GLU A 49 -11.52 -3.31 -22.51
N THR A 50 -11.27 -2.16 -23.13
CA THR A 50 -9.91 -1.57 -23.17
C THR A 50 -9.41 -1.25 -21.77
N ALA A 51 -10.26 -0.68 -20.93
CA ALA A 51 -9.91 -0.40 -19.53
C ALA A 51 -9.63 -1.69 -18.75
N GLU A 52 -10.44 -2.73 -18.94
CA GLU A 52 -10.24 -4.03 -18.28
C GLU A 52 -8.93 -4.70 -18.72
N LEU A 53 -8.61 -4.68 -19.99
CA LEU A 53 -7.35 -5.20 -20.52
C LEU A 53 -6.14 -4.47 -19.94
N ALA A 54 -6.20 -3.14 -19.87
CA ALA A 54 -5.13 -2.34 -19.28
C ALA A 54 -4.90 -2.67 -17.79
N ILE A 55 -5.98 -2.86 -17.01
CA ILE A 55 -5.90 -3.25 -15.61
C ILE A 55 -5.28 -4.64 -15.45
N LYS A 56 -5.69 -5.59 -16.27
CA LYS A 56 -5.15 -6.97 -16.26
C LYS A 56 -3.66 -7.00 -16.59
N GLU A 57 -3.26 -6.24 -17.59
CA GLU A 57 -1.85 -6.18 -18.03
C GLU A 57 -0.96 -5.49 -16.99
N ALA A 58 -1.43 -4.40 -16.37
CA ALA A 58 -0.72 -3.69 -15.32
C ALA A 58 -0.57 -4.52 -14.04
N GLY A 59 -1.49 -5.43 -13.77
CA GLY A 59 -1.61 -6.11 -12.50
C GLY A 59 -2.16 -5.21 -11.39
N THR A 60 -2.48 -5.81 -10.26
CA THR A 60 -2.97 -5.09 -9.07
C THR A 60 -2.24 -5.58 -7.82
N VAL A 61 -2.11 -4.71 -6.84
CA VAL A 61 -1.53 -5.04 -5.54
C VAL A 61 -2.51 -4.66 -4.43
N GLU A 62 -2.69 -5.56 -3.47
CA GLU A 62 -3.46 -5.24 -2.27
C GLU A 62 -2.69 -4.24 -1.41
N MET A 63 -3.40 -3.22 -0.93
CA MET A 63 -2.86 -2.20 -0.04
C MET A 63 -3.48 -2.34 1.34
N GLU A 64 -2.67 -2.19 2.37
CA GLU A 64 -3.12 -2.10 3.76
C GLU A 64 -2.65 -0.81 4.42
N PHE A 65 -3.41 -0.30 5.37
CA PHE A 65 -2.99 0.87 6.14
C PHE A 65 -1.97 0.46 7.20
N SER A 66 -0.83 1.12 7.19
CA SER A 66 0.28 0.88 8.11
C SER A 66 0.71 2.17 8.80
N LEU A 67 1.24 2.06 9.99
CA LEU A 67 1.90 3.13 10.73
C LEU A 67 3.41 2.94 10.67
N SER A 68 4.16 4.03 10.59
CA SER A 68 5.60 3.97 10.84
C SER A 68 5.84 3.69 12.32
N LEU A 69 6.91 2.97 12.58
CA LEU A 69 7.40 2.65 13.90
C LEU A 69 8.90 2.88 13.93
N ASP A 70 9.34 3.78 14.79
CA ASP A 70 10.75 4.10 15.01
C ASP A 70 11.16 3.64 16.40
N LEU A 71 12.20 2.82 16.45
CA LEU A 71 12.75 2.19 17.65
C LEU A 71 14.23 2.53 17.78
N SER A 72 14.70 2.70 19.02
CA SER A 72 16.13 2.78 19.30
C SER A 72 16.49 1.89 20.49
N CYS A 73 17.62 1.20 20.39
CA CYS A 73 18.15 0.37 21.47
C CYS A 73 19.69 0.38 21.47
N THR A 74 20.27 -0.09 22.55
CA THR A 74 21.73 -0.37 22.60
C THR A 74 22.09 -1.59 21.77
N TYR A 75 23.35 -1.71 21.39
CA TYR A 75 23.86 -2.90 20.67
C TYR A 75 23.58 -4.21 21.42
N GLU A 76 23.67 -4.17 22.76
CA GLU A 76 23.41 -5.33 23.63
C GLU A 76 22.00 -5.89 23.42
N HIS A 77 21.01 -5.01 23.30
CA HIS A 77 19.60 -5.40 23.18
C HIS A 77 19.14 -5.57 21.72
N SER A 78 19.95 -5.16 20.74
CA SER A 78 19.57 -5.17 19.31
C SER A 78 19.18 -6.57 18.82
N LYS A 79 19.92 -7.61 19.20
CA LYS A 79 19.62 -9.01 18.82
C LYS A 79 18.29 -9.49 19.37
N THR A 80 17.97 -9.12 20.61
CA THR A 80 16.69 -9.47 21.25
C THR A 80 15.53 -8.77 20.53
N LEU A 81 15.69 -7.48 20.21
CA LEU A 81 14.70 -6.72 19.48
C LEU A 81 14.45 -7.29 18.07
N ILE A 82 15.50 -7.54 17.30
CA ILE A 82 15.41 -8.15 15.96
C ILE A 82 14.72 -9.52 16.03
N SER A 83 15.05 -10.34 17.02
CA SER A 83 14.39 -11.64 17.22
C SER A 83 12.89 -11.50 17.50
N SER A 84 12.50 -10.51 18.29
CA SER A 84 11.09 -10.22 18.57
C SER A 84 10.36 -9.71 17.32
N LEU A 85 10.97 -8.79 16.57
CA LEU A 85 10.42 -8.29 15.31
C LEU A 85 10.20 -9.44 14.30
N LYS A 86 11.18 -10.35 14.17
CA LYS A 86 11.05 -11.55 13.31
C LYS A 86 9.88 -12.45 13.73
N LYS A 87 9.67 -12.64 15.03
CA LYS A 87 8.53 -13.45 15.55
C LYS A 87 7.18 -12.81 15.21
N TRP A 88 7.11 -11.50 15.10
CA TRP A 88 5.91 -10.76 14.69
C TRP A 88 5.78 -10.63 13.17
N GLY A 89 6.65 -11.28 12.39
CA GLY A 89 6.60 -11.29 10.93
C GLY A 89 7.36 -10.15 10.24
N PHE A 90 8.17 -9.39 10.99
CA PHE A 90 9.02 -8.34 10.42
C PHE A 90 10.44 -8.87 10.26
N GLY A 91 10.74 -9.41 9.07
CA GLY A 91 12.07 -9.86 8.70
C GLY A 91 13.04 -8.69 8.40
N GLU A 92 14.28 -9.02 8.06
CA GLU A 92 15.32 -8.03 7.76
C GLU A 92 14.99 -7.17 6.53
N ASP A 93 14.23 -7.70 5.60
CA ASP A 93 13.72 -7.02 4.41
C ASP A 93 12.69 -5.91 4.72
N ARG A 94 12.08 -5.96 5.90
CA ARG A 94 11.04 -5.03 6.35
C ARG A 94 11.52 -4.01 7.39
N VAL A 95 12.71 -4.20 7.93
CA VAL A 95 13.31 -3.35 8.97
C VAL A 95 14.53 -2.63 8.40
N SER A 96 14.46 -1.31 8.37
CA SER A 96 15.63 -0.48 8.08
C SER A 96 16.39 -0.26 9.38
N ALA A 97 17.65 -0.67 9.45
CA ALA A 97 18.48 -0.49 10.64
C ALA A 97 19.67 0.43 10.34
N LEU A 98 19.87 1.42 11.19
CA LEU A 98 21.04 2.31 11.19
C LEU A 98 21.87 2.04 12.45
N TYR A 99 23.15 1.82 12.24
CA TYR A 99 24.11 1.50 13.29
C TYR A 99 25.00 2.72 13.55
N GLY A 100 24.76 3.41 14.66
CA GLY A 100 25.49 4.59 15.10
C GLY A 100 25.95 4.47 16.54
N GLU A 101 25.74 5.48 17.35
CA GLU A 101 25.95 5.40 18.81
C GLU A 101 25.00 4.37 19.44
N ASN A 102 23.76 4.34 18.93
CA ASN A 102 22.76 3.32 19.22
C ASN A 102 22.31 2.64 17.91
N VAL A 103 21.54 1.58 18.02
CA VAL A 103 20.89 0.93 16.87
C VAL A 103 19.50 1.52 16.71
N GLU A 104 19.30 2.23 15.62
CA GLU A 104 17.99 2.80 15.25
C GLU A 104 17.34 1.89 14.22
N MET A 105 16.08 1.58 14.42
CA MET A 105 15.31 0.72 13.53
C MET A 105 14.01 1.40 13.15
N SER A 106 13.70 1.40 11.85
CA SER A 106 12.45 1.93 11.31
C SER A 106 11.75 0.87 10.49
N LEU A 107 10.44 0.72 10.70
CA LEU A 107 9.62 -0.22 9.97
C LEU A 107 8.18 0.30 9.82
N TYR A 108 7.39 -0.41 9.02
CA TYR A 108 5.96 -0.13 8.87
C TYR A 108 5.15 -1.29 9.41
N VAL A 109 4.23 -0.99 10.32
CA VAL A 109 3.39 -1.97 10.99
C VAL A 109 1.95 -1.80 10.52
N PRO A 110 1.30 -2.87 10.01
CA PRO A 110 -0.11 -2.84 9.70
C PRO A 110 -0.94 -2.35 10.90
N CYS A 111 -1.91 -1.47 10.65
CA CYS A 111 -2.78 -0.98 11.72
C CYS A 111 -3.50 -2.10 12.46
N SER A 112 -3.82 -3.19 11.76
CA SER A 112 -4.42 -4.40 12.33
C SER A 112 -3.53 -5.09 13.37
N SER A 113 -2.20 -5.04 13.19
CA SER A 113 -1.23 -5.72 14.05
C SER A 113 -0.74 -4.85 15.22
N LYS A 114 -1.05 -3.55 15.20
CA LYS A 114 -0.58 -2.62 16.24
C LYS A 114 -1.00 -3.04 17.65
N ALA A 115 -2.27 -3.43 17.82
CA ALA A 115 -2.81 -3.81 19.12
C ALA A 115 -2.10 -5.02 19.75
N ASP A 116 -1.61 -5.93 18.91
CA ASP A 116 -0.92 -7.14 19.37
C ASP A 116 0.54 -6.87 19.74
N ILE A 117 1.16 -5.90 19.08
CA ILE A 117 2.61 -5.64 19.18
C ILE A 117 2.92 -4.54 20.19
N ALA A 118 2.10 -3.49 20.26
CA ALA A 118 2.36 -2.32 21.08
C ALA A 118 2.59 -2.64 22.57
N PRO A 119 1.80 -3.52 23.23
CA PRO A 119 2.03 -3.82 24.65
C PRO A 119 3.41 -4.43 24.91
N SER A 120 3.88 -5.30 24.02
CA SER A 120 5.20 -5.93 24.16
C SER A 120 6.34 -4.92 23.98
N LEU A 121 6.19 -3.96 23.05
CA LEU A 121 7.16 -2.89 22.85
C LEU A 121 7.18 -1.90 24.04
N GLU A 122 6.02 -1.57 24.59
CA GLU A 122 5.90 -0.73 25.77
C GLU A 122 6.52 -1.40 27.01
N GLU A 123 6.35 -2.71 27.17
CA GLU A 123 7.05 -3.48 28.21
C GLU A 123 8.56 -3.44 27.99
N MET A 124 9.05 -3.61 26.77
CA MET A 124 10.49 -3.52 26.46
C MET A 124 11.04 -2.13 26.79
N LEU A 125 10.29 -1.06 26.49
CA LEU A 125 10.66 0.30 26.83
C LEU A 125 10.73 0.49 28.34
N SER A 126 9.72 0.04 29.09
CA SER A 126 9.67 0.16 30.56
C SER A 126 10.79 -0.61 31.27
N ARG A 127 11.26 -1.70 30.65
CA ARG A 127 12.39 -2.52 31.15
C ARG A 127 13.77 -1.99 30.72
N GLY A 128 13.82 -0.88 29.99
CA GLY A 128 15.07 -0.28 29.51
C GLY A 128 15.74 -1.03 28.34
N LEU A 129 15.04 -1.98 27.70
CA LEU A 129 15.52 -2.69 26.52
C LEU A 129 15.42 -1.83 25.24
N LEU A 130 14.51 -0.86 25.24
CA LEU A 130 14.38 0.21 24.25
C LEU A 130 14.69 1.55 24.89
N GLN A 131 15.30 2.44 24.15
CA GLN A 131 15.55 3.83 24.49
C GLN A 131 14.52 4.76 23.86
N LYS A 132 13.99 4.36 22.67
CA LYS A 132 12.98 5.11 21.93
C LYS A 132 11.93 4.15 21.39
N LEU A 133 10.67 4.57 21.49
CA LEU A 133 9.51 3.93 20.87
C LEU A 133 8.60 5.03 20.36
N GLU A 134 8.51 5.20 19.06
CA GLU A 134 7.70 6.25 18.44
C GLU A 134 6.85 5.70 17.30
N TRP A 135 5.53 5.89 17.41
CA TRP A 135 4.57 5.56 16.37
C TRP A 135 4.26 6.78 15.51
N GLY A 136 4.17 6.57 14.21
CA GLY A 136 3.69 7.60 13.29
C GLY A 136 2.29 8.08 13.63
N LYS A 137 2.03 9.35 13.37
CA LYS A 137 0.77 10.03 13.75
C LYS A 137 -0.42 9.65 12.88
N ALA A 138 -0.18 9.30 11.61
CA ALA A 138 -1.23 8.99 10.65
C ALA A 138 -0.89 7.72 9.87
N PRO A 139 -1.88 6.84 9.66
CA PRO A 139 -1.70 5.67 8.82
C PRO A 139 -1.65 6.08 7.34
N PHE A 140 -0.91 5.34 6.54
CA PHE A 140 -0.87 5.49 5.09
C PHE A 140 -0.85 4.12 4.40
N PRO A 141 -1.32 4.04 3.14
CA PRO A 141 -1.39 2.79 2.43
C PRO A 141 -0.01 2.27 2.02
N ARG A 142 0.23 0.98 2.27
CA ARG A 142 1.43 0.24 1.87
C ARG A 142 1.01 -1.05 1.18
N PRO A 143 1.82 -1.58 0.25
CA PRO A 143 1.59 -2.92 -0.27
C PRO A 143 1.51 -3.93 0.87
N ARG A 144 0.50 -4.80 0.80
CA ARG A 144 0.39 -5.94 1.70
C ARG A 144 1.41 -6.99 1.26
N VAL A 145 2.28 -7.37 2.16
CA VAL A 145 3.39 -8.32 1.90
C VAL A 145 3.13 -9.63 2.62
#